data_5cca57c59166ddc6d9197e145a5870a2
#
_entry.id   5cca57c59166ddc6d9197e145a5870a2
#
_cell.length_a   1.000
_cell.length_b   1.000
_cell.length_c   1.000
_cell.angle_alpha   90.00
_cell.angle_beta   90.00
_cell.angle_gamma   90.00
#
_symmetry.space_group_name_H-M   'P 1'
#
loop_
_entity.id
_entity.type
_entity.pdbx_description
1 polymer ?
#
loop_
_entity_poly.entity_id
_entity_poly.type
_entity_poly.pdbx_seq_one_letter_code
_entity_poly.pdbx_strand_id
1 'polypeptide(L)'
;MANSRTKTRAKSQETRNKIIAVAIGLFRAKGYARTSMSEIARQAGVDPSSFYYYFASKEALIESILNPNEQIPTAEDLEAHSSNRAAQLYALIAFDVVHKCELPFDFWELETIANENPSGFEAFFDRYRKLYRTLITIIERGIEEGVFHERPADEQTVVILSTNEGLQHHYHAKHRKELILEASGYSVRDYTPEDIASMTGESILPSLMKSPSELEDAIIEGRRLYYKMENELGKQ
;
A
#
# COMPACT_ATOMS: atom_id res chain seq x y z
N MET A 1 -36.13 5.59 24.71
CA MET A 1 -35.78 6.14 23.35
C MET A 1 -34.32 5.98 22.93
N ALA A 2 -33.36 5.88 23.85
CA ALA A 2 -31.93 5.69 23.51
C ALA A 2 -31.62 4.36 22.79
N ASN A 3 -32.26 3.26 23.17
CA ASN A 3 -32.00 1.90 22.67
C ASN A 3 -32.38 1.69 21.18
N SER A 4 -33.37 2.41 20.66
CA SER A 4 -33.81 2.32 19.25
C SER A 4 -32.83 3.02 18.31
N ARG A 5 -32.28 4.19 18.68
CA ARG A 5 -31.30 4.93 17.89
C ARG A 5 -29.98 4.18 17.78
N THR A 6 -29.53 3.51 18.85
CA THR A 6 -28.32 2.70 18.88
C THR A 6 -28.44 1.48 17.95
N LYS A 7 -29.60 0.77 17.99
CA LYS A 7 -29.87 -0.36 17.08
C LYS A 7 -29.90 0.07 15.59
N THR A 8 -30.50 1.20 15.29
CA THR A 8 -30.56 1.73 13.90
C THR A 8 -29.18 2.09 13.39
N ARG A 9 -28.34 2.72 14.24
CA ARG A 9 -26.95 3.09 13.88
C ARG A 9 -26.07 1.85 13.68
N ALA A 10 -26.20 0.83 14.54
CA ALA A 10 -25.47 -0.43 14.38
C ALA A 10 -25.84 -1.15 13.07
N LYS A 11 -27.14 -1.25 12.74
CA LYS A 11 -27.60 -1.84 11.48
C LYS A 11 -27.12 -1.07 10.24
N SER A 12 -27.08 0.26 10.32
CA SER A 12 -26.56 1.10 9.25
C SER A 12 -25.07 0.86 9.03
N GLN A 13 -24.27 0.75 10.10
CA GLN A 13 -22.85 0.46 10.01
C GLN A 13 -22.58 -0.95 9.46
N GLU A 14 -23.37 -1.94 9.87
CA GLU A 14 -23.28 -3.30 9.33
C GLU A 14 -23.52 -3.32 7.83
N THR A 15 -24.55 -2.62 7.35
CA THR A 15 -24.83 -2.50 5.92
C THR A 15 -23.71 -1.82 5.18
N ARG A 16 -23.15 -0.73 5.74
CA ARG A 16 -22.01 -0.01 5.15
C ARG A 16 -20.80 -0.93 5.03
N ASN A 17 -20.46 -1.68 6.07
CA ASN A 17 -19.34 -2.63 6.07
C ASN A 17 -19.55 -3.76 5.05
N LYS A 18 -20.79 -4.25 4.91
CA LYS A 18 -21.13 -5.25 3.88
C LYS A 18 -20.92 -4.74 2.47
N ILE A 19 -21.30 -3.50 2.18
CA ILE A 19 -21.05 -2.85 0.88
C ILE A 19 -19.55 -2.78 0.60
N ILE A 20 -18.75 -2.34 1.57
CA ILE A 20 -17.29 -2.26 1.45
C ILE A 20 -16.68 -3.64 1.17
N ALA A 21 -17.07 -4.67 1.92
CA ALA A 21 -16.56 -6.03 1.73
C ALA A 21 -16.87 -6.59 0.34
N VAL A 22 -18.08 -6.35 -0.17
CA VAL A 22 -18.47 -6.74 -1.53
C VAL A 22 -17.66 -5.98 -2.58
N ALA A 23 -17.47 -4.68 -2.39
CA ALA A 23 -16.68 -3.85 -3.31
C ALA A 23 -15.22 -4.32 -3.38
N ILE A 24 -14.61 -4.59 -2.22
CA ILE A 24 -13.25 -5.15 -2.13
C ILE A 24 -13.15 -6.46 -2.94
N GLY A 25 -14.11 -7.39 -2.75
CA GLY A 25 -14.14 -8.64 -3.49
C GLY A 25 -14.23 -8.45 -5.01
N LEU A 26 -15.06 -7.52 -5.46
CA LEU A 26 -15.23 -7.21 -6.88
C LEU A 26 -14.00 -6.50 -7.48
N PHE A 27 -13.41 -5.54 -6.76
CA PHE A 27 -12.21 -4.85 -7.20
C PHE A 27 -11.03 -5.82 -7.35
N ARG A 28 -10.83 -6.73 -6.40
CA ARG A 28 -9.81 -7.79 -6.50
C ARG A 28 -10.05 -8.71 -7.69
N ALA A 29 -11.30 -9.10 -7.92
CA ALA A 29 -11.62 -10.08 -8.96
C ALA A 29 -11.50 -9.53 -10.39
N LYS A 30 -11.80 -8.25 -10.61
CA LYS A 30 -11.89 -7.71 -11.98
C LYS A 30 -11.42 -6.27 -12.15
N GLY A 31 -10.85 -5.66 -11.11
CA GLY A 31 -10.36 -4.27 -11.12
C GLY A 31 -11.46 -3.24 -10.85
N TYR A 32 -11.02 -2.03 -10.52
CA TYR A 32 -11.91 -0.90 -10.25
C TYR A 32 -12.71 -0.51 -11.49
N ALA A 33 -12.04 -0.30 -12.62
CA ALA A 33 -12.69 0.21 -13.85
C ALA A 33 -13.88 -0.64 -14.28
N ARG A 34 -13.77 -1.98 -14.20
CA ARG A 34 -14.81 -2.93 -14.63
C ARG A 34 -15.89 -3.22 -13.57
N THR A 35 -15.84 -2.59 -12.42
CA THR A 35 -16.84 -2.75 -11.35
C THR A 35 -17.79 -1.56 -11.34
N SER A 36 -19.10 -1.79 -11.35
CA SER A 36 -20.12 -0.73 -11.28
C SER A 36 -20.77 -0.65 -9.91
N MET A 37 -21.24 0.55 -9.54
CA MET A 37 -22.02 0.79 -8.32
C MET A 37 -23.28 -0.10 -8.24
N SER A 38 -23.97 -0.27 -9.37
CA SER A 38 -25.17 -1.13 -9.44
C SER A 38 -24.86 -2.59 -9.18
N GLU A 39 -23.71 -3.08 -9.62
CA GLU A 39 -23.28 -4.44 -9.36
C GLU A 39 -22.92 -4.65 -7.89
N ILE A 40 -22.21 -3.69 -7.27
CA ILE A 40 -21.90 -3.72 -5.84
C ILE A 40 -23.21 -3.75 -5.03
N ALA A 41 -24.17 -2.86 -5.34
CA ALA A 41 -25.46 -2.82 -4.67
C ALA A 41 -26.21 -4.16 -4.77
N ARG A 42 -26.29 -4.73 -5.97
CA ARG A 42 -26.93 -6.02 -6.22
C ARG A 42 -26.30 -7.16 -5.43
N GLN A 43 -24.95 -7.25 -5.41
CA GLN A 43 -24.24 -8.31 -4.69
C GLN A 43 -24.32 -8.10 -3.16
N ALA A 44 -24.32 -6.85 -2.70
CA ALA A 44 -24.54 -6.53 -1.29
C ALA A 44 -25.99 -6.76 -0.82
N GLY A 45 -26.92 -7.00 -1.76
CA GLY A 45 -28.34 -7.13 -1.44
C GLY A 45 -28.93 -5.84 -0.88
N VAL A 46 -28.48 -4.70 -1.41
CA VAL A 46 -28.94 -3.36 -1.00
C VAL A 46 -29.69 -2.75 -2.17
N ASP A 47 -30.84 -2.16 -1.88
CA ASP A 47 -31.59 -1.42 -2.88
C ASP A 47 -30.76 -0.25 -3.45
N PRO A 48 -30.79 0.00 -4.77
CA PRO A 48 -29.99 1.06 -5.40
C PRO A 48 -30.21 2.45 -4.78
N SER A 49 -31.42 2.78 -4.38
CA SER A 49 -31.69 4.08 -3.74
C SER A 49 -31.08 4.17 -2.34
N SER A 50 -31.11 3.08 -1.60
CA SER A 50 -30.48 2.96 -0.27
C SER A 50 -28.95 2.93 -0.37
N PHE A 51 -28.40 2.38 -1.46
CA PHE A 51 -26.96 2.31 -1.68
C PHE A 51 -26.34 3.70 -1.74
N TYR A 52 -26.92 4.63 -2.50
CA TYR A 52 -26.44 6.01 -2.62
C TYR A 52 -26.53 6.81 -1.31
N TYR A 53 -27.31 6.37 -0.35
CA TYR A 53 -27.28 6.93 1.01
C TYR A 53 -25.97 6.62 1.74
N TYR A 54 -25.36 5.45 1.47
CA TYR A 54 -24.09 5.06 2.08
C TYR A 54 -22.86 5.60 1.35
N PHE A 55 -22.90 5.62 0.02
CA PHE A 55 -21.79 6.03 -0.83
C PHE A 55 -22.31 6.82 -2.03
N ALA A 56 -22.02 8.11 -2.04
CA ALA A 56 -22.49 9.02 -3.09
C ALA A 56 -21.85 8.71 -4.46
N SER A 57 -20.64 8.18 -4.46
CA SER A 57 -19.89 7.83 -5.67
C SER A 57 -18.99 6.62 -5.44
N LYS A 58 -18.38 6.12 -6.51
CA LYS A 58 -17.42 5.01 -6.45
C LYS A 58 -16.09 5.46 -5.83
N GLU A 59 -15.73 6.71 -6.00
CA GLU A 59 -14.58 7.37 -5.38
C GLU A 59 -14.76 7.43 -3.86
N ALA A 60 -15.92 7.87 -3.35
CA ALA A 60 -16.25 7.88 -1.93
C ALA A 60 -16.19 6.48 -1.29
N LEU A 61 -16.45 5.43 -2.09
CA LEU A 61 -16.28 4.06 -1.65
C LEU A 61 -14.80 3.69 -1.53
N ILE A 62 -13.95 4.08 -2.50
CA ILE A 62 -12.49 3.89 -2.42
C ILE A 62 -11.92 4.60 -1.18
N GLU A 63 -12.25 5.88 -0.97
CA GLU A 63 -11.80 6.63 0.21
C GLU A 63 -12.12 5.90 1.52
N SER A 64 -13.25 5.19 1.55
CA SER A 64 -13.65 4.38 2.71
C SER A 64 -12.89 3.06 2.83
N ILE A 65 -12.31 2.57 1.75
CA ILE A 65 -11.47 1.37 1.72
C ILE A 65 -10.04 1.73 2.10
N LEU A 66 -9.56 2.87 1.61
CA LEU A 66 -8.28 3.44 2.02
C LEU A 66 -8.38 3.82 3.49
N ASN A 67 -7.58 3.18 4.35
CA ASN A 67 -7.58 3.52 5.77
C ASN A 67 -6.96 4.91 5.98
N PRO A 68 -7.76 5.97 6.27
CA PRO A 68 -7.21 7.31 6.44
C PRO A 68 -6.34 7.45 7.70
N ASN A 69 -6.44 6.50 8.63
CA ASN A 69 -5.69 6.49 9.89
C ASN A 69 -4.42 5.62 9.81
N GLU A 70 -4.17 4.98 8.68
CA GLU A 70 -2.96 4.21 8.49
C GLU A 70 -1.72 5.13 8.56
N GLN A 71 -0.86 4.85 9.52
CA GLN A 71 0.32 5.66 9.77
C GLN A 71 1.52 5.11 9.02
N ILE A 72 2.24 5.99 8.31
CA ILE A 72 3.56 5.69 7.75
C ILE A 72 4.60 5.88 8.85
N PRO A 73 5.51 4.91 9.09
CA PRO A 73 6.62 5.11 10.01
C PRO A 73 7.45 6.33 9.60
N THR A 74 7.86 7.14 10.56
CA THR A 74 8.84 8.21 10.33
C THR A 74 10.26 7.68 10.41
N ALA A 75 11.24 8.45 9.95
CA ALA A 75 12.65 8.11 10.13
C ALA A 75 13.01 7.99 11.62
N GLU A 76 12.43 8.84 12.46
CA GLU A 76 12.60 8.82 13.92
C GLU A 76 12.00 7.56 14.57
N ASP A 77 10.83 7.12 14.11
CA ASP A 77 10.20 5.88 14.59
C ASP A 77 11.09 4.67 14.28
N LEU A 78 11.66 4.61 13.09
CA LEU A 78 12.56 3.54 12.68
C LEU A 78 13.91 3.61 13.43
N GLU A 79 14.46 4.81 13.60
CA GLU A 79 15.72 5.05 14.31
C GLU A 79 15.64 4.70 15.80
N ALA A 80 14.47 4.87 16.42
CA ALA A 80 14.24 4.47 17.81
C ALA A 80 14.43 2.95 18.04
N HIS A 81 14.39 2.14 16.98
CA HIS A 81 14.47 0.68 17.06
C HIS A 81 15.68 0.05 16.36
N SER A 82 16.35 0.79 15.48
CA SER A 82 17.56 0.33 14.78
C SER A 82 18.39 1.55 14.35
N SER A 83 19.70 1.49 14.52
CA SER A 83 20.65 2.45 13.95
C SER A 83 21.12 2.07 12.55
N ASN A 84 20.77 0.90 12.04
CA ASN A 84 21.18 0.42 10.73
C ASN A 84 20.33 1.07 9.62
N ARG A 85 20.89 2.01 8.88
CA ARG A 85 20.19 2.77 7.82
C ARG A 85 19.67 1.87 6.69
N ALA A 86 20.43 0.84 6.33
CA ALA A 86 19.99 -0.11 5.30
C ALA A 86 18.80 -0.97 5.78
N ALA A 87 18.79 -1.35 7.05
CA ALA A 87 17.65 -2.04 7.66
C ALA A 87 16.41 -1.14 7.78
N GLN A 88 16.58 0.13 8.13
CA GLN A 88 15.48 1.12 8.14
C GLN A 88 14.88 1.30 6.76
N LEU A 89 15.74 1.43 5.73
CA LEU A 89 15.30 1.57 4.34
C LEU A 89 14.55 0.33 3.87
N TYR A 90 15.06 -0.87 4.16
CA TYR A 90 14.36 -2.13 3.85
C TYR A 90 12.99 -2.20 4.54
N ALA A 91 12.92 -1.85 5.83
CA ALA A 91 11.66 -1.88 6.58
C ALA A 91 10.60 -0.97 5.97
N LEU A 92 10.99 0.22 5.51
CA LEU A 92 10.07 1.16 4.87
C LEU A 92 9.67 0.72 3.46
N ILE A 93 10.59 0.11 2.68
CA ILE A 93 10.28 -0.54 1.40
C ILE A 93 9.23 -1.64 1.60
N ALA A 94 9.45 -2.52 2.60
CA ALA A 94 8.53 -3.60 2.91
C ALA A 94 7.15 -3.07 3.34
N PHE A 95 7.13 -2.06 4.20
CA PHE A 95 5.91 -1.41 4.64
C PHE A 95 5.11 -0.88 3.45
N ASP A 96 5.73 -0.14 2.55
CA ASP A 96 5.05 0.43 1.39
C ASP A 96 4.50 -0.65 0.46
N VAL A 97 5.32 -1.62 0.07
CA VAL A 97 4.91 -2.61 -0.94
C VAL A 97 3.90 -3.61 -0.40
N VAL A 98 4.04 -4.06 0.86
CA VAL A 98 3.08 -5.01 1.45
C VAL A 98 1.71 -4.37 1.56
N HIS A 99 1.61 -3.15 2.07
CA HIS A 99 0.34 -2.42 2.15
C HIS A 99 -0.26 -2.14 0.78
N LYS A 100 0.55 -1.79 -0.22
CA LYS A 100 0.07 -1.65 -1.61
C LYS A 100 -0.49 -2.96 -2.18
N CYS A 101 0.14 -4.11 -1.89
CA CYS A 101 -0.36 -5.42 -2.32
C CYS A 101 -1.66 -5.83 -1.62
N GLU A 102 -1.90 -5.36 -0.40
CA GLU A 102 -3.15 -5.62 0.33
C GLU A 102 -4.34 -4.82 -0.21
N LEU A 103 -4.10 -3.71 -0.90
CA LEU A 103 -5.16 -2.94 -1.56
C LEU A 103 -5.95 -3.86 -2.52
N PRO A 104 -7.26 -3.64 -2.68
CA PRO A 104 -8.07 -4.45 -3.58
C PRO A 104 -7.97 -4.04 -5.06
N PHE A 105 -7.08 -3.12 -5.39
CA PHE A 105 -6.88 -2.55 -6.72
C PHE A 105 -5.40 -2.18 -6.93
N ASP A 106 -5.04 -2.01 -8.18
CA ASP A 106 -3.74 -1.60 -8.62
C ASP A 106 -3.43 -0.15 -8.19
N PHE A 107 -2.20 0.12 -7.76
CA PHE A 107 -1.79 1.46 -7.31
C PHE A 107 -1.86 2.49 -8.44
N TRP A 108 -1.49 2.14 -9.67
CA TRP A 108 -1.61 3.05 -10.82
C TRP A 108 -3.06 3.39 -11.15
N GLU A 109 -3.97 2.42 -10.99
CA GLU A 109 -5.41 2.66 -11.12
C GLU A 109 -5.90 3.65 -10.05
N LEU A 110 -5.42 3.49 -8.80
CA LEU A 110 -5.72 4.41 -7.70
C LEU A 110 -5.15 5.81 -7.94
N GLU A 111 -3.90 5.91 -8.37
CA GLU A 111 -3.24 7.19 -8.66
C GLU A 111 -3.99 7.96 -9.75
N THR A 112 -4.41 7.29 -10.81
CA THR A 112 -5.22 7.90 -11.88
C THR A 112 -6.51 8.48 -11.33
N ILE A 113 -7.24 7.72 -10.51
CA ILE A 113 -8.51 8.16 -9.90
C ILE A 113 -8.28 9.35 -8.95
N ALA A 114 -7.23 9.29 -8.13
CA ALA A 114 -6.90 10.35 -7.19
C ALA A 114 -6.52 11.66 -7.90
N ASN A 115 -5.79 11.58 -9.02
CA ASN A 115 -5.43 12.74 -9.83
C ASN A 115 -6.65 13.37 -10.54
N GLU A 116 -7.64 12.56 -10.91
CA GLU A 116 -8.90 13.07 -11.50
C GLU A 116 -9.80 13.75 -10.46
N ASN A 117 -9.72 13.38 -9.18
CA ASN A 117 -10.51 13.94 -8.08
C ASN A 117 -9.66 14.25 -6.83
N PRO A 118 -8.71 15.19 -6.88
CA PRO A 118 -7.74 15.41 -5.80
C PRO A 118 -8.36 15.76 -4.44
N SER A 119 -9.49 16.48 -4.44
CA SER A 119 -10.15 16.91 -3.20
C SER A 119 -10.74 15.76 -2.38
N GLY A 120 -11.00 14.60 -3.00
CA GLY A 120 -11.47 13.41 -2.30
C GLY A 120 -10.33 12.52 -1.78
N PHE A 121 -9.09 12.80 -2.16
CA PHE A 121 -7.93 11.95 -1.86
C PHE A 121 -6.82 12.70 -1.09
N GLU A 122 -7.14 13.77 -0.39
CA GLU A 122 -6.15 14.56 0.36
C GLU A 122 -5.34 13.72 1.35
N ALA A 123 -5.99 12.87 2.13
CA ALA A 123 -5.32 11.98 3.08
C ALA A 123 -4.38 10.97 2.39
N PHE A 124 -4.77 10.48 1.21
CA PHE A 124 -3.92 9.62 0.38
C PHE A 124 -2.65 10.35 -0.06
N PHE A 125 -2.78 11.57 -0.59
CA PHE A 125 -1.63 12.37 -1.02
C PHE A 125 -0.75 12.79 0.16
N ASP A 126 -1.33 13.11 1.33
CA ASP A 126 -0.56 13.44 2.54
C ASP A 126 0.28 12.25 3.00
N ARG A 127 -0.30 11.07 2.97
CA ARG A 127 0.38 9.82 3.32
C ARG A 127 1.52 9.52 2.35
N TYR A 128 1.29 9.67 1.05
CA TYR A 128 2.32 9.47 0.01
C TYR A 128 3.46 10.48 0.16
N ARG A 129 3.14 11.76 0.43
CA ARG A 129 4.18 12.78 0.73
C ARG A 129 4.99 12.44 1.97
N LYS A 130 4.36 11.88 3.01
CA LYS A 130 5.07 11.45 4.23
C LYS A 130 6.04 10.30 3.92
N LEU A 131 5.59 9.28 3.20
CA LEU A 131 6.42 8.17 2.74
C LEU A 131 7.64 8.68 1.94
N TYR A 132 7.40 9.53 0.96
CA TYR A 132 8.44 10.11 0.11
C TYR A 132 9.51 10.85 0.95
N ARG A 133 9.08 11.70 1.88
CA ARG A 133 10.00 12.42 2.79
C ARG A 133 10.78 11.48 3.69
N THR A 134 10.14 10.45 4.23
CA THR A 134 10.82 9.49 5.11
C THR A 134 11.90 8.72 4.36
N LEU A 135 11.62 8.28 3.11
CA LEU A 135 12.62 7.64 2.25
C LEU A 135 13.82 8.55 2.00
N ILE A 136 13.59 9.80 1.59
CA ILE A 136 14.66 10.79 1.39
C ILE A 136 15.48 10.95 2.66
N THR A 137 14.84 11.16 3.81
CA THR A 137 15.53 11.38 5.09
C THR A 137 16.44 10.19 5.45
N ILE A 138 15.97 8.95 5.28
CA ILE A 138 16.79 7.76 5.58
C ILE A 138 17.99 7.67 4.61
N ILE A 139 17.78 7.96 3.33
CA ILE A 139 18.85 7.91 2.31
C ILE A 139 19.88 9.00 2.60
N GLU A 140 19.47 10.24 2.87
CA GLU A 140 20.37 11.35 3.19
C GLU A 140 21.20 11.05 4.44
N ARG A 141 20.58 10.61 5.53
CA ARG A 141 21.30 10.21 6.75
C ARG A 141 22.28 9.06 6.49
N GLY A 142 21.89 8.07 5.66
CA GLY A 142 22.79 6.98 5.28
C GLY A 142 23.97 7.43 4.42
N ILE A 143 23.82 8.45 3.57
CA ILE A 143 24.91 9.08 2.82
C ILE A 143 25.84 9.84 3.78
N GLU A 144 25.29 10.67 4.67
CA GLU A 144 26.06 11.43 5.67
C GLU A 144 26.90 10.53 6.59
N GLU A 145 26.33 9.40 7.01
CA GLU A 145 26.98 8.39 7.86
C GLU A 145 27.94 7.47 7.07
N GLY A 146 28.00 7.60 5.74
CA GLY A 146 28.87 6.81 4.89
C GLY A 146 28.39 5.37 4.64
N VAL A 147 27.16 5.04 4.96
CA VAL A 147 26.51 3.74 4.69
C VAL A 147 26.16 3.62 3.21
N PHE A 148 25.64 4.69 2.61
CA PHE A 148 25.21 4.73 1.22
C PHE A 148 26.20 5.53 0.35
N HIS A 149 26.21 5.22 -0.95
CA HIS A 149 26.90 5.99 -1.96
C HIS A 149 26.28 7.39 -2.13
N GLU A 150 27.09 8.39 -2.42
CA GLU A 150 26.62 9.75 -2.74
C GLU A 150 25.84 9.72 -4.07
N ARG A 151 24.53 9.79 -3.95
CA ARG A 151 23.57 9.90 -5.07
C ARG A 151 22.42 10.81 -4.65
N PRO A 152 21.74 11.50 -5.58
CA PRO A 152 20.55 12.29 -5.24
C PRO A 152 19.48 11.43 -4.57
N ALA A 153 19.11 11.76 -3.33
CA ALA A 153 18.19 10.94 -2.52
C ALA A 153 16.76 10.90 -3.11
N ASP A 154 16.34 11.99 -3.74
CA ASP A 154 15.06 12.09 -4.43
C ASP A 154 15.00 11.16 -5.66
N GLU A 155 16.06 11.08 -6.46
CA GLU A 155 16.14 10.15 -7.60
C GLU A 155 16.10 8.68 -7.11
N GLN A 156 16.82 8.36 -6.04
CA GLN A 156 16.80 7.02 -5.46
C GLN A 156 15.41 6.67 -4.91
N THR A 157 14.73 7.63 -4.31
CA THR A 157 13.35 7.47 -3.83
C THR A 157 12.40 7.17 -4.98
N VAL A 158 12.52 7.88 -6.11
CA VAL A 158 11.73 7.59 -7.32
C VAL A 158 11.98 6.16 -7.81
N VAL A 159 13.23 5.70 -7.85
CA VAL A 159 13.56 4.32 -8.27
C VAL A 159 12.92 3.29 -7.33
N ILE A 160 12.99 3.50 -6.02
CA ILE A 160 12.38 2.61 -5.02
C ILE A 160 10.86 2.52 -5.23
N LEU A 161 10.19 3.66 -5.27
CA LEU A 161 8.73 3.72 -5.40
C LEU A 161 8.25 3.14 -6.74
N SER A 162 8.93 3.47 -7.85
CA SER A 162 8.58 2.91 -9.16
C SER A 162 8.79 1.40 -9.22
N THR A 163 9.81 0.87 -8.52
CA THR A 163 10.03 -0.58 -8.42
C THR A 163 8.91 -1.24 -7.62
N ASN A 164 8.55 -0.68 -6.46
CA ASN A 164 7.43 -1.18 -5.64
C ASN A 164 6.11 -1.16 -6.42
N GLU A 165 5.81 -0.08 -7.10
CA GLU A 165 4.58 0.09 -7.88
C GLU A 165 4.52 -0.87 -9.07
N GLY A 166 5.63 -1.03 -9.80
CA GLY A 166 5.71 -1.98 -10.92
C GLY A 166 5.52 -3.42 -10.47
N LEU A 167 6.12 -3.82 -9.34
CA LEU A 167 5.96 -5.16 -8.78
C LEU A 167 4.56 -5.37 -8.20
N GLN A 168 3.97 -4.38 -7.56
CA GLN A 168 2.60 -4.40 -7.09
C GLN A 168 1.60 -4.53 -8.25
N HIS A 169 1.83 -3.79 -9.35
CA HIS A 169 1.05 -3.96 -10.57
C HIS A 169 1.15 -5.40 -11.08
N HIS A 170 2.37 -5.96 -11.16
CA HIS A 170 2.59 -7.35 -11.56
C HIS A 170 1.84 -8.34 -10.65
N TYR A 171 1.87 -8.13 -9.33
CA TYR A 171 1.14 -8.93 -8.35
C TYR A 171 -0.37 -8.94 -8.63
N HIS A 172 -1.00 -7.78 -8.84
CA HIS A 172 -2.43 -7.68 -9.12
C HIS A 172 -2.78 -8.22 -10.51
N ALA A 173 -1.97 -7.95 -11.52
CA ALA A 173 -2.18 -8.45 -12.88
C ALA A 173 -2.11 -9.98 -12.92
N LYS A 174 -1.19 -10.61 -12.17
CA LYS A 174 -1.10 -12.06 -12.01
C LYS A 174 -2.38 -12.63 -11.41
N HIS A 175 -2.87 -12.06 -10.30
CA HIS A 175 -4.11 -12.50 -9.65
C HIS A 175 -5.34 -12.40 -10.56
N ARG A 176 -5.36 -11.42 -11.45
CA ARG A 176 -6.42 -11.23 -12.45
C ARG A 176 -6.19 -11.99 -13.76
N LYS A 177 -5.08 -12.73 -13.89
CA LYS A 177 -4.65 -13.43 -15.13
C LYS A 177 -4.52 -12.49 -16.33
N GLU A 178 -3.97 -11.31 -16.08
CA GLU A 178 -3.81 -10.23 -17.08
C GLU A 178 -2.37 -10.07 -17.55
N LEU A 179 -1.43 -10.91 -17.08
CA LEU A 179 -0.04 -10.83 -17.49
C LEU A 179 0.15 -11.27 -18.94
N ILE A 180 0.79 -10.43 -19.75
CA ILE A 180 1.11 -10.70 -21.15
C ILE A 180 1.95 -11.98 -21.30
N LEU A 181 2.89 -12.22 -20.39
CA LEU A 181 3.73 -13.42 -20.39
C LEU A 181 2.90 -14.70 -20.24
N GLU A 182 1.90 -14.71 -19.36
CA GLU A 182 1.01 -15.86 -19.19
C GLU A 182 0.11 -16.08 -20.41
N ALA A 183 -0.40 -15.00 -21.00
CA ALA A 183 -1.15 -15.05 -22.25
C ALA A 183 -0.29 -15.58 -23.42
N SER A 184 1.04 -15.43 -23.33
CA SER A 184 2.00 -15.97 -24.29
C SER A 184 2.47 -17.39 -23.98
N GLY A 185 1.88 -18.04 -22.96
CA GLY A 185 2.18 -19.43 -22.58
C GLY A 185 3.36 -19.59 -21.60
N TYR A 186 3.89 -18.50 -21.03
CA TYR A 186 4.92 -18.56 -20.00
C TYR A 186 4.29 -18.68 -18.62
N SER A 187 4.81 -19.60 -17.80
CA SER A 187 4.42 -19.69 -16.39
C SER A 187 5.16 -18.63 -15.59
N VAL A 188 4.41 -17.83 -14.83
CA VAL A 188 4.95 -16.84 -13.90
C VAL A 188 4.72 -17.34 -12.49
N ARG A 189 5.80 -17.31 -11.66
CA ARG A 189 5.72 -17.73 -10.25
C ARG A 189 4.70 -16.88 -9.49
N ASP A 190 4.00 -17.49 -8.55
CA ASP A 190 3.21 -16.75 -7.55
C ASP A 190 4.14 -16.16 -6.49
N TYR A 191 3.92 -14.90 -6.15
CA TYR A 191 4.64 -14.16 -5.13
C TYR A 191 3.69 -13.76 -4.02
N THR A 192 4.19 -13.81 -2.78
CA THR A 192 3.54 -13.14 -1.65
C THR A 192 3.94 -11.65 -1.62
N PRO A 193 3.21 -10.79 -0.89
CA PRO A 193 3.66 -9.42 -0.67
C PRO A 193 5.07 -9.34 -0.07
N GLU A 194 5.42 -10.25 0.82
CA GLU A 194 6.75 -10.34 1.43
C GLU A 194 7.83 -10.78 0.44
N ASP A 195 7.51 -11.68 -0.51
CA ASP A 195 8.43 -12.01 -1.62
C ASP A 195 8.74 -10.75 -2.43
N ILE A 196 7.74 -9.91 -2.72
CA ILE A 196 7.90 -8.66 -3.45
C ILE A 196 8.76 -7.66 -2.67
N ALA A 197 8.53 -7.53 -1.35
CA ALA A 197 9.37 -6.70 -0.50
C ALA A 197 10.83 -7.14 -0.52
N SER A 198 11.06 -8.46 -0.47
CA SER A 198 12.41 -9.04 -0.59
C SER A 198 13.03 -8.75 -1.96
N MET A 199 12.28 -8.94 -3.04
CA MET A 199 12.75 -8.66 -4.40
C MET A 199 13.16 -7.19 -4.57
N THR A 200 12.38 -6.24 -4.06
CA THR A 200 12.74 -4.82 -4.09
C THR A 200 13.99 -4.56 -3.27
N GLY A 201 14.02 -4.99 -2.01
CA GLY A 201 15.15 -4.75 -1.11
C GLY A 201 16.46 -5.35 -1.66
N GLU A 202 16.43 -6.61 -2.11
CA GLU A 202 17.60 -7.29 -2.68
C GLU A 202 18.08 -6.68 -4.00
N SER A 203 17.20 -6.02 -4.76
CA SER A 203 17.57 -5.34 -6.00
C SER A 203 18.10 -3.93 -5.78
N ILE A 204 17.54 -3.19 -4.83
CA ILE A 204 17.82 -1.78 -4.60
C ILE A 204 19.01 -1.58 -3.65
N LEU A 205 18.99 -2.23 -2.47
CA LEU A 205 19.99 -1.99 -1.43
C LEU A 205 21.44 -2.19 -1.88
N PRO A 206 21.81 -3.23 -2.66
CA PRO A 206 23.18 -3.41 -3.12
C PRO A 206 23.70 -2.25 -3.98
N SER A 207 22.82 -1.56 -4.68
CA SER A 207 23.16 -0.41 -5.51
C SER A 207 23.41 0.87 -4.70
N LEU A 208 22.86 0.93 -3.50
CA LEU A 208 22.98 2.07 -2.58
C LEU A 208 24.12 1.89 -1.57
N MET A 209 24.30 0.67 -1.04
CA MET A 209 25.23 0.37 0.05
C MET A 209 26.69 0.42 -0.41
N LYS A 210 27.55 1.07 0.39
CA LYS A 210 29.01 1.02 0.19
C LYS A 210 29.60 -0.34 0.56
N SER A 211 28.95 -1.08 1.46
CA SER A 211 29.33 -2.41 1.93
C SER A 211 28.28 -3.46 1.58
N PRO A 212 28.24 -3.96 0.32
CA PRO A 212 27.24 -4.98 -0.06
C PRO A 212 27.34 -6.30 0.73
N SER A 213 28.47 -6.58 1.39
CA SER A 213 28.65 -7.74 2.27
C SER A 213 27.73 -7.72 3.51
N GLU A 214 27.19 -6.55 3.89
CA GLU A 214 26.28 -6.36 5.02
C GLU A 214 24.80 -6.47 4.61
N LEU A 215 24.52 -6.77 3.33
CA LEU A 215 23.17 -6.82 2.77
C LEU A 215 22.27 -7.82 3.50
N GLU A 216 22.76 -9.04 3.75
CA GLU A 216 21.96 -10.09 4.38
C GLU A 216 21.54 -9.68 5.80
N ASP A 217 22.47 -9.15 6.58
CA ASP A 217 22.20 -8.66 7.94
C ASP A 217 21.19 -7.48 7.91
N ALA A 218 21.35 -6.55 6.96
CA ALA A 218 20.42 -5.44 6.79
C ALA A 218 19.00 -5.90 6.44
N ILE A 219 18.85 -6.90 5.58
CA ILE A 219 17.55 -7.47 5.21
C ILE A 219 16.92 -8.20 6.40
N ILE A 220 17.69 -9.02 7.13
CA ILE A 220 17.20 -9.74 8.31
C ILE A 220 16.71 -8.75 9.39
N GLU A 221 17.52 -7.76 9.70
CA GLU A 221 17.18 -6.73 10.68
C GLU A 221 16.00 -5.88 10.20
N GLY A 222 16.00 -5.46 8.94
CA GLY A 222 14.93 -4.67 8.35
C GLY A 222 13.59 -5.39 8.33
N ARG A 223 13.58 -6.69 8.08
CA ARG A 223 12.36 -7.52 8.19
C ARG A 223 11.81 -7.56 9.61
N ARG A 224 12.69 -7.70 10.62
CA ARG A 224 12.29 -7.63 12.04
C ARG A 224 11.73 -6.27 12.39
N LEU A 225 12.36 -5.22 11.91
CA LEU A 225 11.94 -3.84 12.11
C LEU A 225 10.57 -3.58 11.47
N TYR A 226 10.33 -4.04 10.25
CA TYR A 226 9.05 -3.98 9.59
C TYR A 226 7.92 -4.58 10.46
N TYR A 227 8.06 -5.84 10.90
CA TYR A 227 7.04 -6.48 11.73
C TYR A 227 6.84 -5.80 13.08
N LYS A 228 7.89 -5.18 13.62
CA LYS A 228 7.78 -4.41 14.85
C LYS A 228 6.93 -3.16 14.63
N MET A 229 7.19 -2.41 13.56
CA MET A 229 6.41 -1.22 13.20
C MET A 229 4.94 -1.56 12.92
N GLU A 230 4.66 -2.64 12.21
CA GLU A 230 3.30 -3.13 11.99
C GLU A 230 2.56 -3.36 13.30
N ASN A 231 3.21 -4.01 14.27
CA ASN A 231 2.60 -4.30 15.57
C ASN A 231 2.37 -3.05 16.42
N GLU A 232 3.17 -2.00 16.27
CA GLU A 232 3.06 -0.76 17.03
C GLU A 232 2.04 0.19 16.41
N LEU A 233 2.06 0.36 15.09
CA LEU A 233 1.15 1.25 14.36
C LEU A 233 -0.25 0.66 14.21
N GLY A 234 -0.38 -0.66 14.06
CA GLY A 234 -1.69 -1.34 13.97
C GLY A 234 -2.49 -1.38 15.29
N LYS A 235 -1.89 -0.92 16.41
CA LYS A 235 -2.56 -0.85 17.73
C LYS A 235 -3.10 0.52 18.08
N GLN A 236 -2.84 1.54 17.26
CA GLN A 236 -3.34 2.91 17.44
C GLN A 236 -4.59 3.14 16.60
#